data_43e2d7f915015a9d07ddd6c04ad88eb7
#
_entry.id   43e2d7f915015a9d07ddd6c04ad88eb7
#
_cell.length_a   1.000
_cell.length_b   1.000
_cell.length_c   1.000
_cell.angle_alpha   90.00
_cell.angle_beta   90.00
_cell.angle_gamma   90.00
#
_symmetry.space_group_name_H-M   'P 1'
#
loop_
_entity.id
_entity.type
_entity.pdbx_description
1 polymer ?
#
loop_
_entity_poly.entity_id
_entity_poly.type
_entity_poly.pdbx_seq_one_letter_code
_entity_poly.pdbx_strand_id
1 'polypeptide(L)'
;YEIAQCLVGSEMCIRDRKPAGELKIIGDSDITGTIVTFKADKIIFKEGTVYDYDTLRQRIRELAFLNKGLRLSLEDQRNGVDRKHEYYYEGGIKEYVAYINKNKTPIHEEIIYVEDMQQEITIEVGMQYNDGYQSNIDSFCNNINTHEGGTHEEGFRLALTRVINNYAKSKGLLKKDEEALSGDDVREGLTAIISVKHPDPQYEGQTKTKLGNAEVRKIASNICLLYTSDAADD
;
A
#
# COMPACT_ATOMS: atom_id res chain seq x y z
N TYR A 1 -5.54 -19.42 22.35
CA TYR A 1 -5.81 -18.07 21.85
C TYR A 1 -6.80 -17.39 22.80
N GLU A 2 -6.37 -16.38 23.53
CA GLU A 2 -7.28 -15.40 24.07
C GLU A 2 -7.25 -14.21 23.13
N ILE A 3 -8.35 -13.94 22.45
CA ILE A 3 -8.58 -12.72 21.70
C ILE A 3 -9.68 -11.99 22.45
N ALA A 4 -9.32 -10.86 23.08
CA ALA A 4 -10.31 -9.88 23.51
C ALA A 4 -10.45 -8.86 22.37
N GLN A 5 -11.61 -8.83 21.75
CA GLN A 5 -11.98 -7.79 20.83
C GLN A 5 -12.84 -6.81 21.61
N CYS A 6 -12.24 -5.71 22.04
CA CYS A 6 -12.98 -4.62 22.66
C CYS A 6 -13.36 -3.62 21.56
N LEU A 7 -14.63 -3.60 21.21
CA LEU A 7 -15.26 -2.43 20.62
C LEU A 7 -15.39 -1.41 21.73
N VAL A 8 -15.06 -0.17 21.50
CA VAL A 8 -15.21 0.90 22.49
C VAL A 8 -16.69 0.88 22.96
N GLY A 9 -16.91 0.58 24.25
CA GLY A 9 -18.24 0.37 24.83
C GLY A 9 -18.72 -1.09 24.88
N SER A 10 -18.06 -2.05 24.22
CA SER A 10 -18.44 -3.48 24.25
C SER A 10 -17.21 -4.38 24.22
N GLU A 11 -17.27 -5.50 24.91
CA GLU A 11 -16.19 -6.48 25.00
C GLU A 11 -16.65 -7.87 24.57
N MET A 12 -15.84 -8.56 23.76
CA MET A 12 -16.00 -9.97 23.44
C MET A 12 -14.69 -10.71 23.65
N CYS A 13 -14.70 -11.72 24.50
CA CYS A 13 -13.55 -12.59 24.73
C CYS A 13 -13.68 -13.86 23.91
N ILE A 14 -12.60 -14.25 23.23
CA ILE A 14 -12.55 -15.47 22.40
C ILE A 14 -11.37 -16.32 22.91
N ARG A 15 -11.63 -17.58 23.25
CA ARG A 15 -10.60 -18.56 23.62
C ARG A 15 -10.68 -19.74 22.66
N ASP A 16 -9.54 -20.17 22.12
CA ASP A 16 -9.43 -21.33 21.23
C ASP A 16 -10.45 -21.31 20.08
N ARG A 17 -10.66 -20.15 19.46
CA ARG A 17 -11.61 -19.91 18.37
C ARG A 17 -13.09 -20.04 18.76
N LYS A 18 -13.39 -20.06 20.05
CA LYS A 18 -14.77 -20.05 20.55
C LYS A 18 -14.99 -18.80 21.38
N PRO A 19 -16.14 -18.11 21.21
CA PRO A 19 -16.50 -17.05 22.14
C PRO A 19 -16.53 -17.58 23.58
N ALA A 20 -15.86 -16.89 24.49
CA ALA A 20 -15.89 -17.24 25.92
C ALA A 20 -17.15 -16.74 26.62
N GLY A 21 -17.94 -15.89 25.97
CA GLY A 21 -19.19 -15.34 26.44
C GLY A 21 -19.89 -14.52 25.36
N GLU A 22 -21.00 -13.96 25.71
CA GLU A 22 -21.74 -13.04 24.84
C GLU A 22 -21.08 -11.65 24.83
N LEU A 23 -21.36 -10.86 23.79
CA LEU A 23 -20.94 -9.47 23.71
C LEU A 23 -21.52 -8.67 24.89
N LYS A 24 -20.65 -8.00 25.63
CA LYS A 24 -21.06 -7.19 26.78
C LYS A 24 -20.80 -5.72 26.53
N ILE A 25 -21.76 -4.88 26.90
CA ILE A 25 -21.54 -3.44 26.99
C ILE A 25 -20.74 -3.18 28.28
N ILE A 26 -19.60 -2.52 28.18
CA ILE A 26 -18.70 -2.24 29.31
C ILE A 26 -18.68 -0.76 29.70
N GLY A 27 -19.25 0.12 28.87
CA GLY A 27 -19.34 1.55 29.15
C GLY A 27 -19.67 2.38 27.92
N ASP A 28 -19.81 3.68 28.11
CA ASP A 28 -19.95 4.67 27.06
C ASP A 28 -18.58 5.19 26.62
N SER A 29 -18.48 5.70 25.41
CA SER A 29 -17.24 6.25 24.87
C SER A 29 -17.51 7.45 23.98
N ASP A 30 -16.71 8.50 24.17
CA ASP A 30 -16.74 9.72 23.36
C ASP A 30 -15.90 9.59 22.07
N ILE A 31 -15.18 8.47 21.93
CA ILE A 31 -14.33 8.19 20.75
C ILE A 31 -14.73 6.90 20.08
N THR A 32 -14.49 6.79 18.78
CA THR A 32 -14.66 5.56 18.01
C THR A 32 -13.33 4.84 17.87
N GLY A 33 -13.34 3.53 17.98
CA GLY A 33 -12.13 2.73 17.83
C GLY A 33 -12.35 1.27 18.18
N THR A 34 -11.34 0.45 17.90
CA THR A 34 -11.32 -0.97 18.23
C THR A 34 -9.99 -1.32 18.88
N ILE A 35 -10.04 -1.98 20.03
CA ILE A 35 -8.85 -2.53 20.69
C ILE A 35 -8.89 -4.04 20.51
N VAL A 36 -7.83 -4.61 19.93
CA VAL A 36 -7.66 -6.05 19.78
C VAL A 36 -6.45 -6.49 20.58
N THR A 37 -6.68 -7.35 21.58
CA THR A 37 -5.61 -7.96 22.37
C THR A 37 -5.55 -9.44 22.06
N PHE A 38 -4.38 -9.98 21.79
CA PHE A 38 -4.22 -11.40 21.51
C PHE A 38 -2.92 -11.95 22.07
N LYS A 39 -2.91 -13.26 22.30
CA LYS A 39 -1.72 -14.02 22.68
C LYS A 39 -1.54 -15.18 21.72
N ALA A 40 -0.36 -15.23 21.09
CA ALA A 40 -0.04 -16.30 20.15
C ALA A 40 0.03 -17.67 20.88
N ASP A 41 -0.52 -18.70 20.24
CA ASP A 41 -0.52 -20.06 20.75
C ASP A 41 0.84 -20.74 20.52
N LYS A 42 1.51 -21.14 21.60
CA LYS A 42 2.81 -21.83 21.54
C LYS A 42 2.76 -23.22 20.90
N ILE A 43 1.58 -23.84 20.81
CA ILE A 43 1.41 -25.14 20.15
C ILE A 43 1.50 -24.97 18.64
N ILE A 44 0.99 -23.84 18.12
CA ILE A 44 1.03 -23.51 16.68
C ILE A 44 2.36 -22.83 16.33
N PHE A 45 2.75 -21.82 17.10
CA PHE A 45 3.99 -21.06 16.87
C PHE A 45 5.17 -21.69 17.65
N LYS A 46 5.66 -22.84 17.15
CA LYS A 46 6.67 -23.68 17.84
C LYS A 46 8.03 -23.01 17.95
N GLU A 47 8.38 -22.15 16.98
CA GLU A 47 9.70 -21.47 16.92
C GLU A 47 9.78 -20.27 17.87
N GLY A 48 8.65 -19.83 18.42
CA GLY A 48 8.61 -18.75 19.39
C GLY A 48 7.38 -17.86 19.28
N THR A 49 7.11 -17.12 20.32
CA THR A 49 6.00 -16.16 20.40
C THR A 49 6.50 -14.75 20.76
N VAL A 50 7.81 -14.52 20.57
CA VAL A 50 8.42 -13.20 20.81
C VAL A 50 8.35 -12.41 19.51
N TYR A 51 7.63 -11.30 19.55
CA TYR A 51 7.51 -10.41 18.40
C TYR A 51 8.78 -9.59 18.20
N ASP A 52 9.21 -9.47 16.91
CA ASP A 52 10.24 -8.53 16.53
C ASP A 52 9.66 -7.12 16.39
N TYR A 53 10.19 -6.18 17.16
CA TYR A 53 9.68 -4.82 17.20
C TYR A 53 9.89 -4.07 15.89
N ASP A 54 11.05 -4.24 15.26
CA ASP A 54 11.38 -3.47 14.07
C ASP A 54 10.59 -3.94 12.85
N THR A 55 10.32 -5.22 12.74
CA THR A 55 9.41 -5.80 11.74
C THR A 55 8.00 -5.25 11.90
N LEU A 56 7.46 -5.24 13.13
CA LEU A 56 6.14 -4.66 13.41
C LEU A 56 6.12 -3.16 13.13
N ARG A 57 7.16 -2.44 13.54
CA ARG A 57 7.30 -1.00 13.33
C ARG A 57 7.27 -0.65 11.83
N GLN A 58 8.00 -1.39 11.01
CA GLN A 58 7.99 -1.20 9.56
C GLN A 58 6.60 -1.40 8.99
N ARG A 59 5.91 -2.47 9.39
CA ARG A 59 4.56 -2.77 8.91
C ARG A 59 3.52 -1.76 9.36
N ILE A 60 3.57 -1.29 10.60
CA ILE A 60 2.67 -0.26 11.14
C ILE A 60 2.87 1.07 10.39
N ARG A 61 4.12 1.45 10.09
CA ARG A 61 4.42 2.63 9.27
C ARG A 61 3.85 2.52 7.87
N GLU A 62 4.03 1.39 7.22
CA GLU A 62 3.49 1.09 5.89
C GLU A 62 1.96 1.22 5.88
N LEU A 63 1.29 0.62 6.86
CA LEU A 63 -0.16 0.74 7.01
C LEU A 63 -0.62 2.18 7.23
N ALA A 64 0.14 2.99 7.96
CA ALA A 64 -0.19 4.40 8.15
C ALA A 64 -0.07 5.22 6.85
N PHE A 65 0.91 4.92 6.00
CA PHE A 65 1.01 5.53 4.67
C PHE A 65 -0.13 5.12 3.74
N LEU A 66 -0.52 3.84 3.77
CA LEU A 66 -1.59 3.31 2.90
C LEU A 66 -3.00 3.75 3.35
N ASN A 67 -3.13 4.28 4.57
CA ASN A 67 -4.41 4.75 5.11
C ASN A 67 -4.29 6.19 5.59
N LYS A 68 -4.36 7.09 4.66
CA LYS A 68 -4.28 8.54 4.82
C LYS A 68 -5.17 9.02 5.99
N GLY A 69 -4.57 9.78 6.92
CA GLY A 69 -5.26 10.30 8.09
C GLY A 69 -5.50 9.30 9.24
N LEU A 70 -5.03 8.06 9.11
CA LEU A 70 -5.09 7.07 10.19
C LEU A 70 -3.86 7.21 11.11
N ARG A 71 -4.11 7.41 12.40
CA ARG A 71 -3.07 7.43 13.42
C ARG A 71 -2.84 6.02 13.96
N LEU A 72 -1.60 5.54 13.87
CA LEU A 72 -1.18 4.24 14.37
C LEU A 72 -0.02 4.41 15.35
N SER A 73 -0.04 3.67 16.45
CA SER A 73 1.03 3.66 17.43
C SER A 73 1.50 2.24 17.73
N LEU A 74 2.79 2.09 17.97
CA LEU A 74 3.41 0.86 18.43
C LEU A 74 4.21 1.15 19.69
N GLU A 75 3.92 0.42 20.76
CA GLU A 75 4.60 0.53 22.05
C GLU A 75 5.09 -0.84 22.51
N ASP A 76 6.34 -0.91 22.93
CA ASP A 76 6.93 -2.12 23.50
C ASP A 76 6.89 -2.02 25.02
N GLN A 77 5.98 -2.78 25.64
CA GLN A 77 5.78 -2.81 27.10
C GLN A 77 6.55 -3.93 27.81
N ARG A 78 7.52 -4.57 27.13
CA ARG A 78 8.37 -5.57 27.77
C ARG A 78 9.29 -4.91 28.79
N ASN A 79 9.55 -5.62 29.91
CA ASN A 79 10.35 -5.10 31.01
C ASN A 79 11.74 -4.60 30.56
N GLY A 80 12.08 -3.38 30.94
CA GLY A 80 13.37 -2.75 30.60
C GLY A 80 13.47 -2.19 29.19
N VAL A 81 12.36 -2.18 28.45
CA VAL A 81 12.26 -1.60 27.09
C VAL A 81 11.34 -0.38 27.16
N ASP A 82 11.82 0.73 26.61
CA ASP A 82 11.03 1.96 26.47
C ASP A 82 11.11 2.39 25.01
N ARG A 83 10.28 1.77 24.19
CA ARG A 83 10.20 2.09 22.75
C ARG A 83 8.75 2.34 22.36
N LYS A 84 8.48 3.54 21.90
CA LYS A 84 7.17 3.94 21.36
C LYS A 84 7.37 4.70 20.05
N HIS A 85 6.55 4.36 19.05
CA HIS A 85 6.48 5.07 17.77
C HIS A 85 5.03 5.35 17.43
N GLU A 86 4.80 6.53 16.89
CA GLU A 86 3.50 6.96 16.39
C GLU A 86 3.65 7.39 14.94
N TYR A 87 2.69 7.02 14.10
CA TYR A 87 2.66 7.32 12.68
C TYR A 87 1.32 7.93 12.30
N TYR A 88 1.39 9.02 11.57
CA TYR A 88 0.23 9.74 11.05
C TYR A 88 0.66 10.48 9.79
N TYR A 89 0.04 10.17 8.65
CA TYR A 89 0.38 10.74 7.36
C TYR A 89 -0.88 11.26 6.65
N GLU A 90 -0.99 12.57 6.53
CA GLU A 90 -2.12 13.21 5.84
C GLU A 90 -2.01 13.10 4.32
N GLY A 91 -0.80 13.09 3.79
CA GLY A 91 -0.52 12.94 2.36
C GLY A 91 -0.54 11.48 1.87
N GLY A 92 -0.64 10.49 2.78
CA GLY A 92 -0.78 9.09 2.42
C GLY A 92 0.33 8.56 1.52
N ILE A 93 -0.03 8.04 0.34
CA ILE A 93 0.90 7.46 -0.63
C ILE A 93 1.94 8.49 -1.15
N LYS A 94 1.60 9.77 -1.26
CA LYS A 94 2.58 10.81 -1.62
C LYS A 94 3.72 10.86 -0.62
N GLU A 95 3.39 10.88 0.67
CA GLU A 95 4.42 10.88 1.73
C GLU A 95 5.20 9.55 1.75
N TYR A 96 4.58 8.45 1.34
CA TYR A 96 5.27 7.17 1.22
C TYR A 96 6.34 7.19 0.13
N VAL A 97 6.03 7.71 -1.06
CA VAL A 97 7.01 7.91 -2.14
C VAL A 97 8.15 8.83 -1.69
N ALA A 98 7.83 9.96 -1.04
CA ALA A 98 8.84 10.87 -0.47
C ALA A 98 9.72 10.15 0.56
N TYR A 99 9.14 9.33 1.41
CA TYR A 99 9.87 8.55 2.41
C TYR A 99 10.84 7.55 1.78
N ILE A 100 10.44 6.84 0.70
CA ILE A 100 11.31 5.91 -0.02
C ILE A 100 12.45 6.66 -0.71
N ASN A 101 12.17 7.84 -1.25
CA ASN A 101 13.15 8.65 -1.98
C ASN A 101 13.98 9.59 -1.09
N LYS A 102 13.79 9.59 0.23
CA LYS A 102 14.47 10.51 1.17
C LYS A 102 16.01 10.57 1.06
N ASN A 103 16.64 9.50 0.57
CA ASN A 103 18.09 9.39 0.39
C ASN A 103 18.48 9.32 -1.10
N LYS A 104 17.57 9.67 -2.00
CA LYS A 104 17.81 9.72 -3.44
C LYS A 104 17.64 11.16 -3.90
N THR A 105 18.14 11.49 -5.08
CA THR A 105 17.98 12.81 -5.70
C THR A 105 16.83 12.75 -6.70
N PRO A 106 15.65 13.33 -6.41
CA PRO A 106 14.56 13.40 -7.37
C PRO A 106 14.94 14.26 -8.57
N ILE A 107 14.53 13.85 -9.77
CA ILE A 107 14.71 14.65 -11.00
C ILE A 107 13.57 15.65 -11.24
N HIS A 108 12.51 15.56 -10.44
CA HIS A 108 11.42 16.54 -10.38
C HIS A 108 10.91 16.67 -8.93
N GLU A 109 10.49 17.86 -8.53
CA GLU A 109 10.11 18.15 -7.13
C GLU A 109 8.77 17.52 -6.76
N GLU A 110 7.77 17.64 -7.64
CA GLU A 110 6.43 17.16 -7.36
C GLU A 110 6.31 15.64 -7.48
N ILE A 111 5.59 15.03 -6.54
CA ILE A 111 5.20 13.63 -6.63
C ILE A 111 3.94 13.55 -7.47
N ILE A 112 4.03 12.85 -8.60
CA ILE A 112 2.88 12.59 -9.46
C ILE A 112 1.93 11.66 -8.70
N TYR A 113 0.67 12.08 -8.60
CA TYR A 113 -0.34 11.35 -7.83
C TYR A 113 -1.65 11.28 -8.59
N VAL A 114 -2.23 10.10 -8.59
CA VAL A 114 -3.52 9.81 -9.22
C VAL A 114 -4.35 8.99 -8.26
N GLU A 115 -5.61 9.36 -8.08
CA GLU A 115 -6.62 8.61 -7.33
C GLU A 115 -7.94 8.66 -8.09
N ASP A 116 -8.51 7.51 -8.39
CA ASP A 116 -9.84 7.42 -8.99
C ASP A 116 -10.54 6.12 -8.59
N MET A 117 -11.86 6.11 -8.72
CA MET A 117 -12.70 4.96 -8.42
C MET A 117 -13.56 4.60 -9.62
N GLN A 118 -13.43 3.37 -10.08
CA GLN A 118 -14.26 2.80 -11.14
C GLN A 118 -14.83 1.44 -10.69
N GLN A 119 -16.13 1.22 -10.86
CA GLN A 119 -16.80 -0.04 -10.49
C GLN A 119 -16.54 -0.47 -9.03
N GLU A 120 -16.59 0.47 -8.07
CA GLU A 120 -16.30 0.24 -6.65
C GLU A 120 -14.84 -0.15 -6.34
N ILE A 121 -13.95 -0.11 -7.34
CA ILE A 121 -12.52 -0.35 -7.20
C ILE A 121 -11.81 1.00 -7.17
N THR A 122 -11.19 1.32 -6.03
CA THR A 122 -10.36 2.52 -5.90
C THR A 122 -8.91 2.18 -6.22
N ILE A 123 -8.28 2.98 -7.06
CA ILE A 123 -6.85 2.85 -7.37
C ILE A 123 -6.17 4.18 -7.04
N GLU A 124 -5.13 4.10 -6.23
CA GLU A 124 -4.23 5.21 -5.92
C GLU A 124 -2.84 4.87 -6.45
N VAL A 125 -2.21 5.82 -7.13
CA VAL A 125 -0.82 5.70 -7.60
C VAL A 125 -0.07 6.97 -7.22
N GLY A 126 1.06 6.79 -6.55
CA GLY A 126 2.03 7.84 -6.31
C GLY A 126 3.35 7.46 -6.95
N MET A 127 4.00 8.39 -7.68
CA MET A 127 5.29 8.10 -8.31
C MET A 127 6.19 9.31 -8.43
N GLN A 128 7.49 9.06 -8.43
CA GLN A 128 8.53 10.06 -8.63
C GLN A 128 9.78 9.42 -9.23
N TYR A 129 10.41 10.10 -10.18
CA TYR A 129 11.69 9.68 -10.71
C TYR A 129 12.86 10.27 -9.91
N ASN A 130 13.95 9.53 -9.85
CA ASN A 130 15.21 9.93 -9.23
C ASN A 130 16.40 9.61 -10.16
N ASP A 131 17.56 10.11 -9.82
CA ASP A 131 18.79 9.96 -10.60
C ASP A 131 19.44 8.55 -10.55
N GLY A 132 18.79 7.61 -9.87
CA GLY A 132 19.24 6.22 -9.82
C GLY A 132 18.78 5.41 -11.03
N TYR A 133 19.35 4.21 -11.19
CA TYR A 133 19.01 3.29 -12.29
C TYR A 133 17.98 2.22 -11.89
N GLN A 134 17.71 2.07 -10.63
CA GLN A 134 16.81 1.01 -10.13
C GLN A 134 15.35 1.47 -10.14
N SER A 135 14.48 0.61 -10.64
CA SER A 135 13.04 0.73 -10.47
C SER A 135 12.61 0.15 -9.12
N ASN A 136 11.86 0.91 -8.36
CA ASN A 136 11.27 0.49 -7.10
C ASN A 136 9.75 0.68 -7.15
N ILE A 137 9.03 -0.39 -7.43
CA ILE A 137 7.57 -0.39 -7.56
C ILE A 137 7.01 -1.32 -6.49
N ASP A 138 6.32 -0.75 -5.50
CA ASP A 138 5.61 -1.50 -4.48
C ASP A 138 4.11 -1.46 -4.77
N SER A 139 3.46 -2.61 -4.80
CA SER A 139 2.05 -2.75 -5.10
C SER A 139 1.27 -3.39 -3.96
N PHE A 140 0.04 -2.90 -3.74
CA PHE A 140 -0.81 -3.28 -2.63
C PHE A 140 -2.25 -3.51 -3.09
N CYS A 141 -2.91 -4.50 -2.48
CA CYS A 141 -4.35 -4.67 -2.58
C CYS A 141 -4.96 -4.87 -1.20
N ASN A 142 -5.92 -4.00 -0.83
CA ASN A 142 -6.52 -3.96 0.51
C ASN A 142 -5.45 -3.93 1.62
N ASN A 143 -4.45 -3.05 1.46
CA ASN A 143 -3.30 -2.89 2.34
C ASN A 143 -2.34 -4.11 2.42
N ILE A 144 -2.56 -5.16 1.64
CA ILE A 144 -1.66 -6.32 1.58
C ILE A 144 -0.63 -6.09 0.49
N ASN A 145 0.65 -6.22 0.82
CA ASN A 145 1.73 -6.11 -0.14
C ASN A 145 1.70 -7.29 -1.11
N THR A 146 1.56 -6.97 -2.40
CA THR A 146 1.56 -7.94 -3.50
C THR A 146 2.94 -7.97 -4.15
N HIS A 147 3.93 -8.48 -3.42
CA HIS A 147 5.35 -8.42 -3.83
C HIS A 147 5.68 -9.21 -5.12
N GLU A 148 4.78 -10.07 -5.58
CA GLU A 148 4.85 -10.71 -6.90
C GLU A 148 4.03 -9.92 -7.96
N GLY A 149 3.54 -8.72 -7.60
CA GLY A 149 2.77 -7.86 -8.48
C GLY A 149 1.32 -8.30 -8.65
N GLY A 150 0.87 -8.25 -9.90
CA GLY A 150 -0.48 -8.64 -10.30
C GLY A 150 -1.07 -7.68 -11.32
N THR A 151 -2.36 -7.84 -11.58
CA THR A 151 -3.08 -7.14 -12.65
C THR A 151 -3.06 -5.61 -12.51
N HIS A 152 -3.06 -5.08 -11.29
CA HIS A 152 -2.97 -3.62 -11.03
C HIS A 152 -1.60 -3.06 -11.44
N GLU A 153 -0.52 -3.75 -11.06
CA GLU A 153 0.83 -3.35 -11.42
C GLU A 153 1.08 -3.50 -12.93
N GLU A 154 0.60 -4.60 -13.53
CA GLU A 154 0.67 -4.79 -14.98
C GLU A 154 -0.05 -3.68 -15.74
N GLY A 155 -1.27 -3.29 -15.29
CA GLY A 155 -2.03 -2.20 -15.87
C GLY A 155 -1.29 -0.86 -15.79
N PHE A 156 -0.70 -0.54 -14.65
CA PHE A 156 0.14 0.64 -14.46
C PHE A 156 1.36 0.64 -15.38
N ARG A 157 2.14 -0.44 -15.41
CA ARG A 157 3.36 -0.56 -16.24
C ARG A 157 3.05 -0.36 -17.74
N LEU A 158 1.96 -0.95 -18.21
CA LEU A 158 1.51 -0.79 -19.61
C LEU A 158 1.10 0.64 -19.90
N ALA A 159 0.32 1.25 -19.02
CA ALA A 159 -0.13 2.63 -19.19
C ALA A 159 1.05 3.61 -19.22
N LEU A 160 1.94 3.51 -18.23
CA LEU A 160 3.12 4.38 -18.11
C LEU A 160 3.98 4.31 -19.38
N THR A 161 4.31 3.11 -19.86
CA THR A 161 5.09 2.92 -21.08
C THR A 161 4.41 3.55 -22.30
N ARG A 162 3.08 3.38 -22.40
CA ARG A 162 2.31 3.94 -23.51
C ARG A 162 2.28 5.46 -23.49
N VAL A 163 2.04 6.06 -22.32
CA VAL A 163 1.98 7.52 -22.16
C VAL A 163 3.29 8.16 -22.53
N ILE A 164 4.41 7.69 -21.97
CA ILE A 164 5.73 8.27 -22.25
C ILE A 164 6.09 8.14 -23.73
N ASN A 165 5.84 7.00 -24.35
CA ASN A 165 6.09 6.84 -25.78
C ASN A 165 5.20 7.75 -26.65
N ASN A 166 3.93 7.90 -26.29
CA ASN A 166 3.02 8.80 -27.00
C ASN A 166 3.47 10.26 -26.87
N TYR A 167 3.84 10.67 -25.65
CA TYR A 167 4.36 12.01 -25.39
C TYR A 167 5.66 12.27 -26.18
N ALA A 168 6.63 11.35 -26.12
CA ALA A 168 7.89 11.47 -26.81
C ALA A 168 7.70 11.61 -28.35
N LYS A 169 6.75 10.84 -28.91
CA LYS A 169 6.38 10.96 -30.34
C LYS A 169 5.70 12.29 -30.64
N SER A 170 4.74 12.73 -29.83
CA SER A 170 3.99 13.98 -30.07
C SER A 170 4.87 15.21 -29.96
N LYS A 171 5.88 15.21 -29.11
CA LYS A 171 6.85 16.30 -28.94
C LYS A 171 8.08 16.17 -29.89
N GLY A 172 8.12 15.12 -30.73
CA GLY A 172 9.23 14.89 -31.66
C GLY A 172 10.56 14.51 -30.99
N LEU A 173 10.50 14.00 -29.73
CA LEU A 173 11.67 13.55 -28.99
C LEU A 173 12.20 12.20 -29.48
N LEU A 174 11.33 11.40 -30.11
CA LEU A 174 11.68 10.19 -30.85
C LEU A 174 11.55 10.45 -32.35
N LYS A 175 12.58 10.15 -33.11
CA LYS A 175 12.54 10.23 -34.57
C LYS A 175 11.62 9.15 -35.13
N LYS A 176 11.12 9.36 -36.36
CA LYS A 176 10.18 8.42 -37.01
C LYS A 176 10.71 7.00 -37.16
N ASP A 177 12.02 6.86 -37.27
CA ASP A 177 12.72 5.59 -37.51
C ASP A 177 13.37 5.03 -36.21
N GLU A 178 13.22 5.73 -35.09
CA GLU A 178 13.70 5.26 -33.79
C GLU A 178 12.70 4.29 -33.15
N GLU A 179 13.21 3.24 -32.53
CA GLU A 179 12.40 2.29 -31.75
C GLU A 179 11.76 2.98 -30.55
N ALA A 180 10.55 2.56 -30.20
CA ALA A 180 9.88 3.04 -29.00
C ALA A 180 10.67 2.60 -27.76
N LEU A 181 10.64 3.44 -26.72
CA LEU A 181 11.22 3.10 -25.43
C LEU A 181 10.61 1.79 -24.87
N SER A 182 11.47 0.91 -24.40
CA SER A 182 11.03 -0.30 -23.75
C SER A 182 10.40 0.00 -22.37
N GLY A 183 9.67 -0.96 -21.82
CA GLY A 183 9.11 -0.78 -20.48
C GLY A 183 10.21 -0.61 -19.42
N ASP A 184 11.37 -1.22 -19.58
CA ASP A 184 12.49 -1.10 -18.65
C ASP A 184 13.14 0.27 -18.71
N ASP A 185 13.35 0.82 -19.92
CA ASP A 185 13.84 2.19 -20.11
C ASP A 185 12.94 3.21 -19.42
N VAL A 186 11.63 3.04 -19.57
CA VAL A 186 10.64 3.96 -18.99
C VAL A 186 10.62 3.89 -17.47
N ARG A 187 10.97 2.77 -16.87
CA ARG A 187 10.95 2.58 -15.41
C ARG A 187 12.28 2.81 -14.73
N GLU A 188 13.34 3.11 -15.47
CA GLU A 188 14.65 3.43 -14.89
C GLU A 188 14.55 4.66 -13.96
N GLY A 189 15.04 4.54 -12.74
CA GLY A 189 14.96 5.58 -11.72
C GLY A 189 13.56 5.81 -11.11
N LEU A 190 12.56 5.02 -11.47
CA LEU A 190 11.19 5.18 -10.98
C LEU A 190 11.01 4.62 -9.56
N THR A 191 10.46 5.42 -8.68
CA THR A 191 9.82 4.97 -7.43
C THR A 191 8.31 5.14 -7.57
N ALA A 192 7.55 4.07 -7.42
CA ALA A 192 6.09 4.10 -7.50
C ALA A 192 5.43 3.22 -6.43
N ILE A 193 4.32 3.71 -5.89
CA ILE A 193 3.42 2.97 -5.01
C ILE A 193 2.07 2.86 -5.69
N ILE A 194 1.54 1.65 -5.77
CA ILE A 194 0.24 1.36 -6.35
C ILE A 194 -0.62 0.71 -5.27
N SER A 195 -1.72 1.33 -4.90
CA SER A 195 -2.67 0.81 -3.91
C SER A 195 -4.04 0.62 -4.54
N VAL A 196 -4.59 -0.56 -4.39
CA VAL A 196 -5.93 -0.92 -4.85
C VAL A 196 -6.80 -1.27 -3.65
N LYS A 197 -8.01 -0.69 -3.59
CA LYS A 197 -9.08 -1.12 -2.70
C LYS A 197 -10.14 -1.82 -3.54
N HIS A 198 -10.34 -3.11 -3.30
CA HIS A 198 -11.22 -3.97 -4.07
C HIS A 198 -12.22 -4.67 -3.14
N PRO A 199 -13.54 -4.68 -3.44
CA PRO A 199 -14.54 -5.31 -2.59
C PRO A 199 -14.38 -6.84 -2.50
N ASP A 200 -13.93 -7.47 -3.58
CA ASP A 200 -13.73 -8.94 -3.65
C ASP A 200 -12.40 -9.29 -4.34
N PRO A 201 -11.24 -9.09 -3.68
CA PRO A 201 -9.94 -9.34 -4.28
C PRO A 201 -9.66 -10.83 -4.43
N GLN A 202 -9.26 -11.24 -5.63
CA GLN A 202 -8.83 -12.60 -5.96
C GLN A 202 -7.32 -12.63 -6.10
N TYR A 203 -6.69 -13.49 -5.32
CA TYR A 203 -5.24 -13.69 -5.33
C TYR A 203 -4.87 -15.04 -5.91
N GLU A 204 -3.70 -15.15 -6.53
CA GLU A 204 -3.21 -16.41 -7.08
C GLU A 204 -2.90 -17.48 -6.02
N GLY A 205 -2.84 -17.12 -4.74
CA GLY A 205 -2.56 -18.05 -3.65
C GLY A 205 -2.96 -17.52 -2.27
N GLN A 206 -2.92 -18.41 -1.28
CA GLN A 206 -3.26 -18.09 0.12
C GLN A 206 -2.31 -17.05 0.74
N THR A 207 -1.10 -16.94 0.26
CA THR A 207 -0.12 -15.92 0.70
C THR A 207 -0.45 -14.51 0.23
N LYS A 208 -1.40 -14.39 -0.73
CA LYS A 208 -1.89 -13.12 -1.28
C LYS A 208 -0.80 -12.23 -1.90
N THR A 209 0.23 -12.87 -2.45
CA THR A 209 1.41 -12.20 -2.99
C THR A 209 1.18 -11.59 -4.38
N LYS A 210 0.14 -12.04 -5.08
CA LYS A 210 -0.17 -11.59 -6.44
C LYS A 210 -1.67 -11.45 -6.65
N LEU A 211 -2.10 -10.29 -7.17
CA LEU A 211 -3.51 -10.01 -7.49
C LEU A 211 -3.87 -10.56 -8.87
N GLY A 212 -4.99 -11.33 -8.93
CA GLY A 212 -5.43 -12.02 -10.14
C GLY A 212 -6.63 -11.40 -10.87
N ASN A 213 -7.34 -10.45 -10.27
CA ASN A 213 -8.55 -9.83 -10.83
C ASN A 213 -8.31 -9.21 -12.22
N ALA A 214 -8.83 -9.79 -13.29
CA ALA A 214 -8.55 -9.36 -14.67
C ALA A 214 -9.05 -7.93 -14.97
N GLU A 215 -10.18 -7.53 -14.40
CA GLU A 215 -10.77 -6.20 -14.56
C GLU A 215 -9.87 -5.09 -14.02
N VAL A 216 -9.11 -5.36 -12.97
CA VAL A 216 -8.22 -4.37 -12.34
C VAL A 216 -7.13 -3.90 -13.30
N ARG A 217 -6.62 -4.77 -14.18
CA ARG A 217 -5.62 -4.39 -15.20
C ARG A 217 -6.14 -3.26 -16.09
N LYS A 218 -7.38 -3.39 -16.57
CA LYS A 218 -7.99 -2.40 -17.45
C LYS A 218 -8.27 -1.09 -16.71
N ILE A 219 -8.81 -1.19 -15.48
CA ILE A 219 -9.12 -0.02 -14.65
C ILE A 219 -7.84 0.75 -14.33
N ALA A 220 -6.79 0.07 -13.86
CA ALA A 220 -5.49 0.69 -13.57
C ALA A 220 -4.90 1.37 -14.80
N SER A 221 -4.94 0.71 -15.96
CA SER A 221 -4.46 1.29 -17.20
C SER A 221 -5.26 2.53 -17.60
N ASN A 222 -6.59 2.52 -17.50
CA ASN A 222 -7.43 3.66 -17.86
C ASN A 222 -7.20 4.86 -16.95
N ILE A 223 -7.16 4.65 -15.63
CA ILE A 223 -6.93 5.70 -14.64
C ILE A 223 -5.56 6.36 -14.90
N CYS A 224 -4.51 5.58 -15.08
CA CYS A 224 -3.19 6.12 -15.36
C CYS A 224 -3.12 6.87 -16.71
N LEU A 225 -3.87 6.43 -17.74
CA LEU A 225 -3.90 7.09 -19.05
C LEU A 225 -4.62 8.44 -19.01
N LEU A 226 -5.74 8.54 -18.29
CA LEU A 226 -6.55 9.77 -18.22
C LEU A 226 -5.77 10.92 -17.57
N TYR A 227 -5.14 10.66 -16.43
CA TYR A 227 -4.45 11.71 -15.66
C TYR A 227 -3.08 12.12 -16.20
N THR A 228 -2.45 11.28 -17.03
CA THR A 228 -1.17 11.63 -17.65
C THR A 228 -1.34 12.35 -18.98
N SER A 229 -2.52 12.31 -19.61
CA SER A 229 -2.82 13.12 -20.78
C SER A 229 -3.12 14.58 -20.43
N ASP A 230 -3.82 14.83 -19.32
CA ASP A 230 -4.14 16.20 -18.90
C ASP A 230 -2.89 16.97 -18.41
N ALA A 231 -1.94 16.29 -17.75
CA ALA A 231 -0.69 16.88 -17.29
C ALA A 231 0.31 17.18 -18.46
N ALA A 232 0.03 16.75 -19.68
CA ALA A 232 0.88 16.98 -20.84
C ALA A 232 0.42 18.17 -21.70
N ASP A 233 -0.77 18.74 -21.40
CA ASP A 233 -1.37 19.85 -22.15
C ASP A 233 -1.20 21.22 -21.44
N ASP A 234 -0.71 21.23 -20.19
CA ASP A 234 -0.27 22.43 -19.43
C ASP A 234 1.26 22.60 -19.54
#